data_4a9daca0e6fea9163578862fbe8583fa
#
_entry.id   4a9daca0e6fea9163578862fbe8583fa
#
_cell.length_a   1.000
_cell.length_b   1.000
_cell.length_c   1.000
_cell.angle_alpha   90.00
_cell.angle_beta   90.00
_cell.angle_gamma   90.00
#
_symmetry.space_group_name_H-M   'P 1'
#
loop_
_entity.id
_entity.type
_entity.pdbx_description
1 polymer ?
#
loop_
_entity_poly.entity_id
_entity_poly.type
_entity_poly.pdbx_seq_one_letter_code
_entity_poly.pdbx_strand_id
1 'polypeptide(L)'
;MGPLAAKAKVSSLLSETGELLTPDQLPGLLVQARLDEVELEFRAQVNAVADAGLTPTHLDWHCLADGGRDDIFDLTVALAREYGLAVRAWLEPARRKLRQRGLPAVDHDFLDSFRLDLDGKSGRYAKLLRDLPGGLSEWAVHPALGDEQSQMIDPGWRVRRTDYDFLTSPQARALLESERIVVIDYRTIQQAWSGRPGR
;
A
#
# COMPACT_ATOMS: atom_id res chain seq x y z
N MET A 1 -1.91 19.42 2.30
CA MET A 1 -2.93 18.64 3.07
C MET A 1 -2.55 18.72 4.54
N GLY A 2 -3.50 19.08 5.43
CA GLY A 2 -3.23 19.17 6.86
C GLY A 2 -3.23 17.80 7.57
N PRO A 3 -2.65 17.72 8.77
CA PRO A 3 -2.73 16.52 9.61
C PRO A 3 -4.16 16.32 10.13
N LEU A 4 -4.50 15.10 10.52
CA LEU A 4 -5.74 14.77 11.22
C LEU A 4 -5.62 15.02 12.73
N ALA A 5 -4.44 14.86 13.30
CA ALA A 5 -4.16 15.28 14.66
C ALA A 5 -4.09 16.80 14.78
N ALA A 6 -4.25 17.34 15.99
CA ALA A 6 -4.11 18.77 16.23
C ALA A 6 -2.72 19.27 15.83
N LYS A 7 -2.61 20.27 14.94
CA LYS A 7 -1.35 20.79 14.39
C LYS A 7 -0.29 21.08 15.47
N ALA A 8 -0.70 21.66 16.59
CA ALA A 8 0.20 21.97 17.71
C ALA A 8 0.82 20.73 18.38
N LYS A 9 0.26 19.54 18.16
CA LYS A 9 0.74 18.27 18.74
C LYS A 9 1.59 17.44 17.78
N VAL A 10 1.70 17.87 16.51
CA VAL A 10 2.41 17.13 15.45
C VAL A 10 3.31 18.06 14.63
N SER A 11 3.87 19.07 15.30
CA SER A 11 4.63 20.13 14.65
C SER A 11 5.85 19.64 13.87
N SER A 12 6.50 18.54 14.30
CA SER A 12 7.64 17.95 13.61
C SER A 12 7.28 17.29 12.27
N LEU A 13 5.99 17.09 11.99
CA LEU A 13 5.50 16.51 10.74
C LEU A 13 5.11 17.59 9.72
N LEU A 14 5.15 18.85 10.10
CA LEU A 14 4.58 19.96 9.34
C LEU A 14 5.65 20.85 8.72
N SER A 15 5.31 21.42 7.57
CA SER A 15 6.00 22.53 6.96
C SER A 15 5.73 23.83 7.73
N GLU A 16 6.44 24.91 7.38
CA GLU A 16 6.22 26.26 7.93
C GLU A 16 4.77 26.75 7.70
N THR A 17 4.08 26.25 6.68
CA THR A 17 2.68 26.59 6.40
C THR A 17 1.68 25.77 7.21
N GLY A 18 2.16 24.82 8.01
CA GLY A 18 1.32 23.94 8.82
C GLY A 18 0.59 22.85 8.04
N GLU A 19 1.15 22.47 6.89
CA GLU A 19 0.72 21.34 6.09
C GLU A 19 1.68 20.16 6.30
N LEU A 20 1.21 18.91 6.13
CA LEU A 20 2.10 17.75 6.12
C LEU A 20 3.15 17.89 5.03
N LEU A 21 4.36 17.45 5.32
CA LEU A 21 5.44 17.43 4.35
C LEU A 21 5.12 16.50 3.18
N THR A 22 5.53 16.91 1.98
CA THR A 22 5.28 16.18 0.74
C THR A 22 6.33 15.07 0.49
N PRO A 23 6.08 14.10 -0.42
CA PRO A 23 7.01 13.00 -0.66
C PRO A 23 8.44 13.42 -1.06
N ASP A 24 8.60 14.55 -1.76
CA ASP A 24 9.89 15.13 -2.10
C ASP A 24 10.66 15.68 -0.88
N GLN A 25 9.95 16.00 0.20
CA GLN A 25 10.50 16.45 1.48
C GLN A 25 10.76 15.30 2.47
N LEU A 26 10.49 14.06 2.06
CA LEU A 26 10.56 12.88 2.92
C LEU A 26 11.90 12.70 3.65
N PRO A 27 13.08 12.91 3.03
CA PRO A 27 14.34 12.80 3.77
C PRO A 27 14.43 13.75 4.96
N GLY A 28 13.96 14.99 4.81
CA GLY A 28 13.88 15.97 5.91
C GLY A 28 12.87 15.55 6.97
N LEU A 29 11.70 15.07 6.56
CA LEU A 29 10.68 14.54 7.47
C LEU A 29 11.23 13.42 8.34
N LEU A 30 11.91 12.44 7.74
CA LEU A 30 12.47 11.30 8.50
C LEU A 30 13.54 11.72 9.51
N VAL A 31 14.25 12.81 9.27
CA VAL A 31 15.22 13.36 10.23
C VAL A 31 14.53 14.08 11.40
N GLN A 32 13.53 14.89 11.11
CA GLN A 32 12.92 15.78 12.13
C GLN A 32 11.72 15.16 12.86
N ALA A 33 11.06 14.15 12.29
CA ALA A 33 9.85 13.58 12.84
C ALA A 33 10.08 12.96 14.23
N ARG A 34 9.32 13.40 15.20
CA ARG A 34 9.29 12.83 16.54
C ARG A 34 8.33 11.66 16.57
N LEU A 35 8.78 10.54 17.16
CA LEU A 35 8.01 9.30 17.14
C LEU A 35 6.65 9.43 17.83
N ASP A 36 6.57 10.17 18.92
CA ASP A 36 5.33 10.46 19.66
C ASP A 36 4.33 11.24 18.78
N GLU A 37 4.80 12.15 17.94
CA GLU A 37 3.97 12.92 17.01
C GLU A 37 3.54 12.06 15.82
N VAL A 38 4.40 11.18 15.31
CA VAL A 38 4.06 10.19 14.28
C VAL A 38 2.94 9.26 14.79
N GLU A 39 3.06 8.78 16.04
CA GLU A 39 2.03 7.94 16.65
C GLU A 39 0.68 8.66 16.75
N LEU A 40 0.67 9.90 17.20
CA LEU A 40 -0.56 10.69 17.28
C LEU A 40 -1.25 10.84 15.93
N GLU A 41 -0.49 11.14 14.87
CA GLU A 41 -1.04 11.29 13.53
C GLU A 41 -1.51 9.95 12.96
N PHE A 42 -0.74 8.87 13.10
CA PHE A 42 -1.14 7.55 12.62
C PHE A 42 -2.44 7.06 13.30
N ARG A 43 -2.55 7.25 14.61
CA ARG A 43 -3.79 6.95 15.34
C ARG A 43 -4.97 7.78 14.85
N ALA A 44 -4.76 9.06 14.62
CA ALA A 44 -5.80 9.95 14.09
C ALA A 44 -6.29 9.49 12.71
N GLN A 45 -5.36 9.06 11.84
CA GLN A 45 -5.70 8.53 10.50
C GLN A 45 -6.51 7.23 10.59
N VAL A 46 -6.09 6.27 11.41
CA VAL A 46 -6.82 5.00 11.60
C VAL A 46 -8.22 5.26 12.16
N ASN A 47 -8.33 6.12 13.18
CA ASN A 47 -9.60 6.45 13.80
C ASN A 47 -10.54 7.17 12.81
N ALA A 48 -10.04 8.11 12.01
CA ALA A 48 -10.84 8.81 11.02
C ALA A 48 -11.45 7.84 9.97
N VAL A 49 -10.72 6.80 9.56
CA VAL A 49 -11.24 5.76 8.66
C VAL A 49 -12.34 4.95 9.36
N ALA A 50 -12.13 4.58 10.62
CA ALA A 50 -13.12 3.84 11.41
C ALA A 50 -14.39 4.68 11.69
N ASP A 51 -14.22 5.96 12.05
CA ASP A 51 -15.32 6.90 12.31
C ASP A 51 -16.16 7.17 11.05
N ALA A 52 -15.54 7.07 9.86
CA ALA A 52 -16.24 7.12 8.58
C ALA A 52 -17.02 5.81 8.25
N GLY A 53 -17.04 4.83 9.15
CA GLY A 53 -17.74 3.56 8.98
C GLY A 53 -17.01 2.57 8.07
N LEU A 54 -15.74 2.82 7.75
CA LEU A 54 -14.92 1.92 6.96
C LEU A 54 -14.17 0.95 7.88
N THR A 55 -13.92 -0.26 7.39
CA THR A 55 -13.15 -1.28 8.10
C THR A 55 -11.81 -1.48 7.41
N PRO A 56 -10.72 -0.85 7.90
CA PRO A 56 -9.40 -1.05 7.33
C PRO A 56 -8.91 -2.47 7.57
N THR A 57 -8.08 -2.98 6.68
CA THR A 57 -7.48 -4.32 6.76
C THR A 57 -5.98 -4.28 7.02
N HIS A 58 -5.33 -3.18 6.68
CA HIS A 58 -3.89 -3.04 6.80
C HIS A 58 -3.46 -1.58 6.91
N LEU A 59 -2.23 -1.38 7.38
CA LEU A 59 -1.51 -0.12 7.34
C LEU A 59 -0.51 -0.15 6.18
N ASP A 60 -0.35 0.98 5.49
CA ASP A 60 0.54 1.15 4.34
C ASP A 60 1.29 2.48 4.43
N TRP A 61 2.61 2.45 4.29
CA TRP A 61 3.42 3.68 4.18
C TRP A 61 3.38 4.31 2.79
N HIS A 62 2.68 3.74 1.85
CA HIS A 62 2.47 4.16 0.47
C HIS A 62 3.76 4.46 -0.33
N CYS A 63 4.53 5.48 0.05
CA CYS A 63 5.76 5.88 -0.65
C CYS A 63 7.05 5.31 -0.02
N LEU A 64 6.96 4.63 1.13
CA LEU A 64 8.09 4.08 1.85
C LEU A 64 8.06 2.55 1.86
N ALA A 65 9.21 1.97 1.60
CA ALA A 65 9.34 0.50 1.57
C ALA A 65 9.25 -0.15 2.95
N ASP A 66 9.67 0.57 4.00
CA ASP A 66 9.86 0.02 5.34
C ASP A 66 9.65 1.06 6.46
N GLY A 67 8.83 2.07 6.21
CA GLY A 67 8.62 3.17 7.16
C GLY A 67 9.77 4.18 7.23
N GLY A 68 10.88 3.94 6.52
CA GLY A 68 12.03 4.85 6.43
C GLY A 68 12.94 4.90 7.65
N ARG A 69 12.45 4.51 8.85
CA ARG A 69 13.18 4.42 10.12
C ARG A 69 12.73 3.20 10.89
N ASP A 70 13.64 2.57 11.63
CA ASP A 70 13.34 1.35 12.39
C ASP A 70 12.29 1.57 13.49
N ASP A 71 12.33 2.70 14.17
CA ASP A 71 11.36 3.05 15.20
C ASP A 71 9.95 3.32 14.65
N ILE A 72 9.83 3.94 13.46
CA ILE A 72 8.55 4.10 12.76
C ILE A 72 8.02 2.74 12.29
N PHE A 73 8.89 1.87 11.79
CA PHE A 73 8.51 0.50 11.46
C PHE A 73 7.96 -0.24 12.67
N ASP A 74 8.65 -0.18 13.81
CA ASP A 74 8.25 -0.83 15.05
C ASP A 74 6.93 -0.29 15.57
N LEU A 75 6.75 1.03 15.55
CA LEU A 75 5.50 1.70 15.89
C LEU A 75 4.35 1.21 14.99
N THR A 76 4.57 1.15 13.67
CA THR A 76 3.52 0.71 12.73
C THR A 76 3.11 -0.73 12.99
N VAL A 77 4.07 -1.63 13.27
CA VAL A 77 3.76 -3.03 13.65
C VAL A 77 3.00 -3.10 14.97
N ALA A 78 3.35 -2.25 15.96
CA ALA A 78 2.64 -2.19 17.23
C ALA A 78 1.20 -1.70 17.05
N LEU A 79 0.98 -0.64 16.29
CA LEU A 79 -0.36 -0.13 15.95
C LEU A 79 -1.18 -1.14 15.14
N ALA A 80 -0.57 -1.81 14.16
CA ALA A 80 -1.25 -2.85 13.40
C ALA A 80 -1.77 -3.97 14.32
N ARG A 81 -0.97 -4.42 15.28
CA ARG A 81 -1.41 -5.42 16.28
C ARG A 81 -2.53 -4.90 17.17
N GLU A 82 -2.41 -3.68 17.66
CA GLU A 82 -3.41 -3.05 18.54
C GLU A 82 -4.76 -2.92 17.85
N TYR A 83 -4.78 -2.47 16.59
CA TYR A 83 -6.00 -2.30 15.80
C TYR A 83 -6.46 -3.57 15.08
N GLY A 84 -5.76 -4.69 15.21
CA GLY A 84 -6.08 -5.94 14.51
C GLY A 84 -5.91 -5.86 13.00
N LEU A 85 -4.90 -5.11 12.53
CA LEU A 85 -4.59 -4.86 11.12
C LEU A 85 -3.31 -5.61 10.71
N ALA A 86 -3.12 -5.82 9.40
CA ALA A 86 -1.83 -6.21 8.84
C ALA A 86 -0.95 -4.98 8.55
N VAL A 87 0.32 -5.20 8.23
CA VAL A 87 1.19 -4.18 7.65
C VAL A 87 1.51 -4.58 6.21
N ARG A 88 1.27 -3.68 5.27
CA ARG A 88 1.68 -3.86 3.89
C ARG A 88 3.19 -3.60 3.77
N ALA A 89 3.94 -4.67 3.50
CA ALA A 89 5.39 -4.61 3.30
C ALA A 89 5.73 -5.23 1.94
N TRP A 90 6.01 -4.39 0.97
CA TRP A 90 6.12 -4.76 -0.44
C TRP A 90 7.56 -4.81 -0.97
N LEU A 91 8.54 -4.25 -0.24
CA LEU A 91 9.96 -4.34 -0.58
C LEU A 91 10.75 -5.17 0.43
N GLU A 92 11.85 -5.74 -0.02
CA GLU A 92 12.62 -6.73 0.74
C GLU A 92 13.05 -6.28 2.14
N PRO A 93 13.50 -5.06 2.41
CA PRO A 93 13.88 -4.68 3.78
C PRO A 93 12.74 -4.88 4.79
N ALA A 94 11.53 -4.44 4.45
CA ALA A 94 10.35 -4.57 5.31
C ALA A 94 9.85 -6.01 5.39
N ARG A 95 9.79 -6.72 4.26
CA ARG A 95 9.39 -8.15 4.23
C ARG A 95 10.28 -8.99 5.12
N ARG A 96 11.61 -8.77 5.07
CA ARG A 96 12.57 -9.46 5.91
C ARG A 96 12.34 -9.17 7.39
N LYS A 97 12.15 -7.90 7.76
CA LYS A 97 11.84 -7.48 9.13
C LYS A 97 10.57 -8.16 9.66
N LEU A 98 9.51 -8.27 8.85
CA LEU A 98 8.28 -8.98 9.21
C LEU A 98 8.52 -10.48 9.38
N ARG A 99 9.17 -11.14 8.41
CA ARG A 99 9.47 -12.59 8.50
C ARG A 99 10.33 -12.94 9.72
N GLN A 100 11.32 -12.12 10.05
CA GLN A 100 12.15 -12.30 11.26
C GLN A 100 11.33 -12.23 12.56
N ARG A 101 10.17 -11.56 12.51
CA ARG A 101 9.23 -11.47 13.64
C ARG A 101 8.12 -12.53 13.58
N GLY A 102 8.19 -13.48 12.65
CA GLY A 102 7.16 -14.49 12.44
C GLY A 102 5.83 -13.92 11.93
N LEU A 103 5.86 -12.73 11.30
CA LEU A 103 4.67 -12.07 10.77
C LEU A 103 4.51 -12.35 9.28
N PRO A 104 3.28 -12.56 8.80
CA PRO A 104 3.00 -12.75 7.39
C PRO A 104 3.46 -11.57 6.54
N ALA A 105 4.07 -11.87 5.40
CA ALA A 105 4.47 -10.91 4.37
C ALA A 105 4.40 -11.60 3.01
N VAL A 106 4.33 -10.80 1.94
CA VAL A 106 4.41 -11.32 0.57
C VAL A 106 5.76 -12.00 0.31
N ASP A 107 5.77 -13.05 -0.51
CA ASP A 107 6.97 -13.84 -0.81
C ASP A 107 7.86 -13.19 -1.85
N HIS A 108 7.25 -12.54 -2.85
CA HIS A 108 7.92 -12.02 -4.03
C HIS A 108 7.89 -10.49 -4.09
N ASP A 109 8.76 -9.93 -4.93
CA ASP A 109 8.76 -8.51 -5.22
C ASP A 109 7.43 -8.09 -5.86
N PHE A 110 6.99 -6.89 -5.51
CA PHE A 110 5.72 -6.42 -6.02
C PHE A 110 5.85 -5.83 -7.42
N LEU A 111 4.78 -5.93 -8.19
CA LEU A 111 4.63 -5.24 -9.45
C LEU A 111 3.97 -3.86 -9.21
N ASP A 112 4.57 -2.82 -9.78
CA ASP A 112 3.97 -1.50 -9.87
C ASP A 112 3.56 -1.22 -11.33
N SER A 113 2.29 -0.98 -11.56
CA SER A 113 1.75 -0.76 -12.89
C SER A 113 2.28 0.52 -13.56
N PHE A 114 2.71 1.51 -12.77
CA PHE A 114 3.34 2.73 -13.28
C PHE A 114 4.76 2.50 -13.82
N ARG A 115 5.40 1.40 -13.48
CA ARG A 115 6.72 1.03 -14.01
C ARG A 115 6.67 0.31 -15.36
N LEU A 116 5.47 -0.03 -15.83
CA LEU A 116 5.28 -0.69 -17.12
C LEU A 116 5.02 0.37 -18.21
N ASP A 117 5.72 0.24 -19.35
CA ASP A 117 5.43 1.06 -20.51
C ASP A 117 3.98 0.83 -20.98
N LEU A 118 3.35 1.88 -21.48
CA LEU A 118 1.97 1.82 -21.98
C LEU A 118 1.84 0.91 -23.20
N ASP A 119 2.81 1.00 -24.12
CA ASP A 119 2.80 0.22 -25.35
C ASP A 119 2.95 -1.28 -25.04
N GLY A 120 2.00 -2.07 -25.48
CA GLY A 120 1.98 -3.51 -25.24
C GLY A 120 1.74 -3.93 -23.79
N LYS A 121 1.26 -3.04 -22.93
CA LYS A 121 1.09 -3.29 -21.48
C LYS A 121 0.21 -4.51 -21.19
N SER A 122 -0.88 -4.71 -21.93
CA SER A 122 -1.73 -5.91 -21.79
C SER A 122 -0.96 -7.22 -22.04
N GLY A 123 -0.09 -7.24 -23.06
CA GLY A 123 0.77 -8.39 -23.34
C GLY A 123 1.79 -8.64 -22.25
N ARG A 124 2.34 -7.57 -21.66
CA ARG A 124 3.25 -7.68 -20.49
C ARG A 124 2.53 -8.22 -19.26
N TYR A 125 1.33 -7.74 -18.96
CA TYR A 125 0.52 -8.30 -17.89
C TYR A 125 0.23 -9.78 -18.10
N ALA A 126 -0.15 -10.17 -19.32
CA ALA A 126 -0.39 -11.57 -19.65
C ALA A 126 0.86 -12.43 -19.47
N LYS A 127 2.05 -11.90 -19.83
CA LYS A 127 3.32 -12.59 -19.58
C LYS A 127 3.63 -12.72 -18.10
N LEU A 128 3.47 -11.63 -17.34
CA LEU A 128 3.72 -11.61 -15.89
C LEU A 128 2.81 -12.60 -15.14
N LEU A 129 1.55 -12.75 -15.54
CA LEU A 129 0.65 -13.74 -14.94
C LEU A 129 1.11 -15.19 -15.24
N ARG A 130 1.59 -15.48 -16.46
CA ARG A 130 2.11 -16.81 -16.79
C ARG A 130 3.43 -17.14 -16.08
N ASP A 131 4.25 -16.13 -15.87
CA ASP A 131 5.56 -16.28 -15.22
C ASP A 131 5.49 -16.09 -13.69
N LEU A 132 4.29 -15.91 -13.13
CA LEU A 132 4.12 -15.65 -11.71
C LEU A 132 4.63 -16.82 -10.88
N PRO A 133 5.58 -16.62 -9.97
CA PRO A 133 6.09 -17.71 -9.15
C PRO A 133 5.04 -18.19 -8.15
N GLY A 134 5.13 -19.45 -7.73
CA GLY A 134 4.29 -19.97 -6.65
C GLY A 134 4.53 -19.25 -5.35
N GLY A 135 3.47 -19.00 -4.58
CA GLY A 135 3.51 -18.23 -3.35
C GLY A 135 2.63 -16.96 -3.42
N LEU A 136 2.86 -16.04 -2.50
CA LEU A 136 2.10 -14.79 -2.39
C LEU A 136 2.84 -13.65 -3.09
N SER A 137 2.25 -13.12 -4.16
CA SER A 137 2.74 -11.95 -4.88
C SER A 137 1.75 -10.79 -4.74
N GLU A 138 2.25 -9.58 -4.73
CA GLU A 138 1.44 -8.36 -4.68
C GLU A 138 1.61 -7.53 -5.95
N TRP A 139 0.49 -7.04 -6.48
CA TRP A 139 0.48 -6.10 -7.60
C TRP A 139 -0.20 -4.80 -7.19
N ALA A 140 0.52 -3.69 -7.35
CA ALA A 140 -0.03 -2.36 -7.23
C ALA A 140 -0.58 -1.92 -8.59
N VAL A 141 -1.90 -1.95 -8.71
CA VAL A 141 -2.64 -1.53 -9.92
C VAL A 141 -3.54 -0.35 -9.58
N HIS A 142 -3.78 0.51 -10.56
CA HIS A 142 -4.46 1.79 -10.34
C HIS A 142 -5.62 2.00 -11.33
N PRO A 143 -6.59 1.08 -11.43
CA PRO A 143 -7.60 1.13 -12.48
C PRO A 143 -8.51 2.35 -12.36
N ALA A 144 -8.69 3.06 -13.47
CA ALA A 144 -9.69 4.12 -13.61
C ALA A 144 -10.25 4.15 -15.04
N LEU A 145 -11.46 4.69 -15.19
CA LEU A 145 -12.13 4.78 -16.50
C LEU A 145 -11.43 5.70 -17.50
N GLY A 146 -10.63 6.65 -17.00
CA GLY A 146 -9.92 7.61 -17.85
C GLY A 146 -10.90 8.55 -18.57
N ASP A 147 -11.99 8.91 -17.92
CA ASP A 147 -12.96 9.90 -18.40
C ASP A 147 -12.35 11.32 -18.40
N GLU A 148 -13.09 12.30 -18.91
CA GLU A 148 -12.63 13.68 -19.01
C GLU A 148 -12.16 14.25 -17.67
N GLN A 149 -12.86 13.92 -16.58
CA GLN A 149 -12.48 14.37 -15.25
C GLN A 149 -11.14 13.75 -14.81
N SER A 150 -10.98 12.45 -15.00
CA SER A 150 -9.71 11.74 -14.71
C SER A 150 -8.54 12.33 -15.51
N GLN A 151 -8.77 12.66 -16.79
CA GLN A 151 -7.74 13.22 -17.66
C GLN A 151 -7.31 14.63 -17.23
N MET A 152 -8.21 15.44 -16.68
CA MET A 152 -7.91 16.78 -16.21
C MET A 152 -7.09 16.81 -14.92
N ILE A 153 -7.31 15.85 -14.03
CA ILE A 153 -6.73 15.89 -12.68
C ILE A 153 -5.52 14.97 -12.49
N ASP A 154 -5.34 13.98 -13.36
CA ASP A 154 -4.29 12.97 -13.18
C ASP A 154 -3.49 12.76 -14.48
N PRO A 155 -2.23 13.22 -14.54
CA PRO A 155 -1.35 12.98 -15.68
C PRO A 155 -1.09 11.50 -15.96
N GLY A 156 -1.27 10.64 -14.95
CA GLY A 156 -1.15 9.17 -15.04
C GLY A 156 -2.39 8.44 -15.57
N TRP A 157 -3.43 9.14 -16.01
CA TRP A 157 -4.71 8.56 -16.42
C TRP A 157 -4.60 7.43 -17.46
N ARG A 158 -3.59 7.50 -18.36
CA ARG A 158 -3.37 6.44 -19.38
C ARG A 158 -2.93 5.13 -18.75
N VAL A 159 -2.05 5.18 -17.75
CA VAL A 159 -1.65 4.00 -16.96
C VAL A 159 -2.87 3.37 -16.31
N ARG A 160 -3.69 4.19 -15.65
CA ARG A 160 -4.90 3.75 -14.96
C ARG A 160 -5.94 3.16 -15.91
N ARG A 161 -6.11 3.77 -17.09
CA ARG A 161 -7.02 3.25 -18.12
C ARG A 161 -6.55 1.90 -18.64
N THR A 162 -5.25 1.73 -18.91
CA THR A 162 -4.72 0.43 -19.35
C THR A 162 -4.84 -0.66 -18.29
N ASP A 163 -4.70 -0.29 -17.01
CA ASP A 163 -4.95 -1.20 -15.88
C ASP A 163 -6.42 -1.65 -15.88
N TYR A 164 -7.35 -0.70 -15.98
CA TYR A 164 -8.77 -0.99 -16.03
C TYR A 164 -9.13 -1.93 -17.19
N ASP A 165 -8.67 -1.59 -18.41
CA ASP A 165 -8.96 -2.37 -19.62
C ASP A 165 -8.46 -3.82 -19.52
N PHE A 166 -7.24 -4.02 -18.98
CA PHE A 166 -6.70 -5.37 -18.80
C PHE A 166 -7.42 -6.14 -17.69
N LEU A 167 -7.55 -5.56 -16.51
CA LEU A 167 -8.08 -6.24 -15.33
C LEU A 167 -9.56 -6.63 -15.48
N THR A 168 -10.32 -5.87 -16.29
CA THR A 168 -11.73 -6.18 -16.59
C THR A 168 -11.91 -7.06 -17.83
N SER A 169 -10.84 -7.42 -18.53
CA SER A 169 -10.89 -8.16 -19.78
C SER A 169 -11.21 -9.66 -19.58
N PRO A 170 -11.86 -10.30 -20.56
CA PRO A 170 -12.00 -11.76 -20.59
C PRO A 170 -10.65 -12.48 -20.60
N GLN A 171 -9.62 -11.87 -21.22
CA GLN A 171 -8.26 -12.40 -21.26
C GLN A 171 -7.64 -12.53 -19.86
N ALA A 172 -7.77 -11.50 -19.02
CA ALA A 172 -7.24 -11.55 -17.65
C ALA A 172 -7.91 -12.68 -16.85
N ARG A 173 -9.24 -12.81 -16.96
CA ARG A 173 -9.99 -13.87 -16.30
C ARG A 173 -9.52 -15.26 -16.75
N ALA A 174 -9.42 -15.50 -18.06
CA ALA A 174 -8.96 -16.77 -18.60
C ALA A 174 -7.54 -17.13 -18.16
N LEU A 175 -6.64 -16.13 -18.04
CA LEU A 175 -5.29 -16.33 -17.52
C LEU A 175 -5.29 -16.72 -16.05
N LEU A 176 -6.04 -16.03 -15.18
CA LEU A 176 -6.15 -16.40 -13.78
C LEU A 176 -6.61 -17.85 -13.61
N GLU A 177 -7.60 -18.28 -14.39
CA GLU A 177 -8.12 -19.65 -14.37
C GLU A 177 -7.09 -20.67 -14.88
N SER A 178 -6.46 -20.42 -16.04
CA SER A 178 -5.49 -21.36 -16.64
C SER A 178 -4.22 -21.51 -15.81
N GLU A 179 -3.73 -20.43 -15.22
CA GLU A 179 -2.53 -20.43 -14.37
C GLU A 179 -2.85 -20.79 -12.90
N ARG A 180 -4.12 -21.05 -12.58
CA ARG A 180 -4.62 -21.34 -11.21
C ARG A 180 -4.24 -20.27 -10.19
N ILE A 181 -4.30 -19.02 -10.58
CA ILE A 181 -4.01 -17.87 -9.72
C ILE A 181 -5.25 -17.55 -8.90
N VAL A 182 -5.12 -17.56 -7.59
CA VAL A 182 -6.17 -17.14 -6.66
C VAL A 182 -5.94 -15.67 -6.28
N VAL A 183 -6.88 -14.82 -6.65
CA VAL A 183 -6.86 -13.41 -6.24
C VAL A 183 -7.43 -13.29 -4.85
N ILE A 184 -6.66 -12.70 -3.94
CA ILE A 184 -7.06 -12.43 -2.56
C ILE A 184 -6.95 -10.94 -2.26
N ASP A 185 -7.61 -10.50 -1.21
CA ASP A 185 -7.43 -9.16 -0.65
C ASP A 185 -6.68 -9.21 0.70
N TYR A 186 -6.41 -8.04 1.26
CA TYR A 186 -5.70 -7.94 2.54
C TYR A 186 -6.45 -8.50 3.76
N ARG A 187 -7.74 -8.83 3.66
CA ARG A 187 -8.47 -9.53 4.75
C ARG A 187 -7.86 -10.90 5.04
N THR A 188 -7.43 -11.61 4.01
CA THR A 188 -6.75 -12.91 4.17
C THR A 188 -5.43 -12.75 4.93
N ILE A 189 -4.66 -11.71 4.60
CA ILE A 189 -3.39 -11.41 5.28
C ILE A 189 -3.65 -10.93 6.72
N GLN A 190 -4.67 -10.09 6.93
CA GLN A 190 -5.09 -9.63 8.26
C GLN A 190 -5.48 -10.81 9.17
N GLN A 191 -6.21 -11.78 8.64
CA GLN A 191 -6.57 -12.99 9.39
C GLN A 191 -5.33 -13.78 9.82
N ALA A 192 -4.35 -13.95 8.91
CA ALA A 192 -3.09 -14.59 9.23
C ALA A 192 -2.28 -13.81 10.30
N TRP A 193 -2.30 -12.48 10.25
CA TRP A 193 -1.67 -11.62 11.28
C TRP A 193 -2.30 -11.78 12.66
N SER A 194 -3.61 -11.97 12.73
CA SER A 194 -4.34 -12.16 14.00
C SER A 194 -4.28 -13.59 14.54
N GLY A 195 -3.57 -14.50 13.87
CA GLY A 195 -3.51 -15.92 14.23
C GLY A 195 -4.84 -16.65 14.09
N ARG A 196 -5.82 -16.09 13.40
CA ARG A 196 -7.11 -16.74 13.14
C ARG A 196 -7.00 -17.59 11.88
N PRO A 197 -7.33 -18.89 11.93
CA PRO A 197 -7.39 -19.70 10.72
C PRO A 197 -8.39 -19.08 9.73
N GLY A 198 -7.97 -18.94 8.47
CA GLY A 198 -8.88 -18.52 7.39
C GLY A 198 -10.09 -19.47 7.32
N ARG A 199 -11.26 -18.91 7.13
CA ARG A 199 -12.48 -19.69 6.83
C ARG A 199 -12.51 -20.11 5.39
#